data_ec92e904e10fa99763b679acf9a25801
#
_entry.id   ec92e904e10fa99763b679acf9a25801
#
_cell.length_a   1.000
_cell.length_b   1.000
_cell.length_c   1.000
_cell.angle_alpha   90.00
_cell.angle_beta   90.00
_cell.angle_gamma   90.00
#
_symmetry.space_group_name_H-M   'P 1'
#
loop_
_entity.id
_entity.type
_entity.pdbx_description
1 polymer ?
#
loop_
_entity_poly.entity_id
_entity_poly.type
_entity_poly.pdbx_seq_one_letter_code
_entity_poly.pdbx_strand_id
1 'polypeptide(L)'
;MNNLDLVSFYENTSRVEGWLSFHDVAVFDSILSQQVSARIEGDLLEIGVYAGKSAVLLGQYQQKNEVFHVCDIFDVPTDDKNSEEILSSYENLSRKRFEANCVEFLGSLPTIHECLSRDLAMILRGNFFRFIHIDGSHLYDHVRADLNFAVESLGDSGGLIAVDDYRAQHTVGVALAVWDLVLEGVLVPRVMTPAKIYLSKPEAEFDHSFLEEKLNSLEIQYVYEEIQQNRVLRTVGLTDSQLYSGSNSLTPYLPPIFVNFIRKTYFWKKFRTFRASL
;
A
#
# COMPACT_ATOMS: atom_id res chain seq x y z
N MET A 1 -8.80 -16.99 13.17
CA MET A 1 -8.47 -15.86 12.28
C MET A 1 -9.75 -15.13 11.95
N ASN A 2 -9.83 -13.84 12.21
CA ASN A 2 -10.93 -13.05 11.68
C ASN A 2 -10.73 -12.96 10.17
N ASN A 3 -11.57 -13.61 9.41
CA ASN A 3 -11.56 -13.50 7.96
C ASN A 3 -12.14 -12.11 7.65
N LEU A 4 -11.28 -11.12 7.39
CA LEU A 4 -11.72 -9.78 7.05
C LEU A 4 -12.51 -9.84 5.74
N ASP A 5 -13.76 -9.39 5.77
CA ASP A 5 -14.51 -9.19 4.53
C ASP A 5 -13.94 -7.95 3.83
N LEU A 6 -13.04 -8.20 2.86
CA LEU A 6 -12.31 -7.14 2.17
C LEU A 6 -13.21 -6.20 1.37
N VAL A 7 -14.32 -6.71 0.85
CA VAL A 7 -15.27 -5.89 0.09
C VAL A 7 -15.95 -4.92 1.03
N SER A 8 -16.52 -5.42 2.12
CA SER A 8 -17.14 -4.57 3.14
C SER A 8 -16.12 -3.63 3.79
N PHE A 9 -14.89 -4.07 4.03
CA PHE A 9 -13.82 -3.21 4.55
C PHE A 9 -13.52 -2.04 3.60
N TYR A 10 -13.31 -2.35 2.32
CA TYR A 10 -12.99 -1.33 1.30
C TYR A 10 -14.13 -0.32 1.12
N GLU A 11 -15.38 -0.79 1.14
CA GLU A 11 -16.56 0.09 1.11
C GLU A 11 -16.63 1.00 2.34
N ASN A 12 -16.50 0.42 3.54
CA ASN A 12 -16.59 1.17 4.80
C ASN A 12 -15.47 2.19 4.95
N THR A 13 -14.26 1.88 4.47
CA THR A 13 -13.11 2.79 4.51
C THR A 13 -13.08 3.77 3.33
N SER A 14 -14.03 3.72 2.40
CA SER A 14 -14.12 4.67 1.27
C SER A 14 -14.23 6.13 1.70
N ARG A 15 -14.77 6.39 2.88
CA ARG A 15 -14.87 7.72 3.50
C ARG A 15 -13.57 8.25 4.09
N VAL A 16 -12.59 7.36 4.35
CA VAL A 16 -11.24 7.78 4.74
C VAL A 16 -10.55 8.28 3.48
N GLU A 17 -10.14 9.55 3.51
CA GLU A 17 -9.43 10.15 2.39
C GLU A 17 -8.06 9.49 2.23
N GLY A 18 -7.61 9.34 0.99
CA GLY A 18 -6.34 8.69 0.65
C GLY A 18 -6.48 7.70 -0.50
N TRP A 19 -5.33 7.24 -0.97
CA TRP A 19 -5.20 6.39 -2.15
C TRP A 19 -4.81 4.97 -1.72
N LEU A 20 -5.70 4.03 -1.89
CA LEU A 20 -5.45 2.61 -1.67
C LEU A 20 -6.34 1.82 -2.63
N SER A 21 -5.74 1.15 -3.58
CA SER A 21 -6.49 0.35 -4.55
C SER A 21 -7.02 -0.93 -3.93
N PHE A 22 -8.09 -1.49 -4.49
CA PHE A 22 -8.60 -2.79 -4.04
C PHE A 22 -7.59 -3.92 -4.29
N HIS A 23 -6.73 -3.78 -5.30
CA HIS A 23 -5.62 -4.70 -5.54
C HIS A 23 -4.64 -4.68 -4.36
N ASP A 24 -4.29 -3.48 -3.86
CA ASP A 24 -3.39 -3.35 -2.71
C ASP A 24 -4.05 -3.86 -1.42
N VAL A 25 -5.34 -3.61 -1.22
CA VAL A 25 -6.10 -4.21 -0.10
C VAL A 25 -6.01 -5.74 -0.13
N ALA A 26 -6.21 -6.36 -1.30
CA ALA A 26 -6.13 -7.81 -1.46
C ALA A 26 -4.72 -8.35 -1.22
N VAL A 27 -3.69 -7.64 -1.70
CA VAL A 27 -2.28 -8.04 -1.53
C VAL A 27 -1.85 -7.86 -0.06
N PHE A 28 -2.19 -6.73 0.58
CA PHE A 28 -1.92 -6.51 2.01
C PHE A 28 -2.56 -7.59 2.87
N ASP A 29 -3.86 -7.84 2.67
CA ASP A 29 -4.58 -8.89 3.40
C ASP A 29 -3.91 -10.26 3.22
N SER A 30 -3.57 -10.63 1.99
CA SER A 30 -2.95 -11.92 1.71
C SER A 30 -1.60 -12.05 2.41
N ILE A 31 -0.71 -11.07 2.27
CA ILE A 31 0.64 -11.08 2.86
C ILE A 31 0.56 -11.11 4.39
N LEU A 32 -0.21 -10.19 4.97
CA LEU A 32 -0.31 -10.05 6.42
C LEU A 32 -1.00 -11.27 7.06
N SER A 33 -2.02 -11.84 6.40
CA SER A 33 -2.65 -13.09 6.85
C SER A 33 -1.70 -14.27 6.76
N GLN A 34 -0.88 -14.36 5.71
CA GLN A 34 0.15 -15.38 5.56
C GLN A 34 1.21 -15.26 6.66
N GLN A 35 1.70 -14.04 6.93
CA GLN A 35 2.67 -13.79 8.01
C GLN A 35 2.12 -14.20 9.37
N VAL A 36 0.87 -13.85 9.68
CA VAL A 36 0.20 -14.27 10.93
C VAL A 36 0.08 -15.79 11.00
N SER A 37 -0.32 -16.44 9.90
CA SER A 37 -0.47 -17.90 9.85
C SER A 37 0.85 -18.64 10.01
N ALA A 38 1.91 -18.10 9.40
CA ALA A 38 3.27 -18.62 9.50
C ALA A 38 3.98 -18.25 10.81
N ARG A 39 3.33 -17.43 11.67
CA ARG A 39 3.88 -16.90 12.93
C ARG A 39 5.19 -16.13 12.72
N ILE A 40 5.24 -15.34 11.66
CA ILE A 40 6.35 -14.43 11.42
C ILE A 40 6.26 -13.31 12.45
N GLU A 41 7.32 -13.15 13.23
CA GLU A 41 7.41 -12.16 14.29
C GLU A 41 7.98 -10.84 13.78
N GLY A 42 7.60 -9.74 14.40
CA GLY A 42 8.07 -8.39 14.13
C GLY A 42 6.93 -7.39 14.21
N ASP A 43 7.29 -6.14 14.41
CA ASP A 43 6.35 -5.02 14.47
C ASP A 43 5.83 -4.66 13.07
N LEU A 44 4.84 -3.77 13.01
CA LEU A 44 4.35 -3.15 11.79
C LEU A 44 4.81 -1.70 11.73
N LEU A 45 5.18 -1.22 10.55
CA LEU A 45 5.55 0.18 10.34
C LEU A 45 4.89 0.74 9.07
N GLU A 46 4.42 1.97 9.16
CA GLU A 46 4.02 2.77 8.00
C GLU A 46 4.68 4.14 8.05
N ILE A 47 5.33 4.53 6.94
CA ILE A 47 5.97 5.84 6.73
C ILE A 47 5.13 6.62 5.73
N GLY A 48 4.53 7.74 6.17
CA GLY A 48 3.52 8.48 5.42
C GLY A 48 2.14 7.85 5.61
N VAL A 49 1.28 8.48 6.39
CA VAL A 49 -0.04 7.91 6.72
C VAL A 49 -1.21 8.77 6.26
N TYR A 50 -0.98 10.04 5.95
CA TYR A 50 -2.02 10.98 5.55
C TYR A 50 -3.25 10.92 6.47
N ALA A 51 -4.43 10.52 5.97
CA ALA A 51 -5.63 10.34 6.77
C ALA A 51 -5.80 8.92 7.35
N GLY A 52 -4.85 8.01 7.10
CA GLY A 52 -4.78 6.67 7.68
C GLY A 52 -5.49 5.57 6.92
N LYS A 53 -5.75 5.72 5.61
CA LYS A 53 -6.50 4.72 4.84
C LYS A 53 -5.81 3.35 4.78
N SER A 54 -4.51 3.31 4.57
CA SER A 54 -3.67 2.12 4.63
C SER A 54 -3.38 1.69 6.07
N ALA A 55 -3.16 2.67 6.97
CA ALA A 55 -2.92 2.40 8.38
C ALA A 55 -4.05 1.62 9.04
N VAL A 56 -5.32 1.95 8.74
CA VAL A 56 -6.47 1.22 9.31
C VAL A 56 -6.56 -0.21 8.78
N LEU A 57 -6.03 -0.49 7.58
CA LEU A 57 -5.91 -1.86 7.09
C LEU A 57 -4.77 -2.61 7.82
N LEU A 58 -3.58 -2.00 7.89
CA LEU A 58 -2.43 -2.60 8.58
C LEU A 58 -2.74 -2.94 10.03
N GLY A 59 -3.37 -2.02 10.75
CA GLY A 59 -3.74 -2.18 12.15
C GLY A 59 -4.67 -3.37 12.42
N GLN A 60 -5.48 -3.83 11.44
CA GLN A 60 -6.31 -5.03 11.58
C GLN A 60 -5.48 -6.32 11.79
N TYR A 61 -4.21 -6.29 11.38
CA TYR A 61 -3.30 -7.44 11.43
C TYR A 61 -2.29 -7.39 12.57
N GLN A 62 -2.31 -6.31 13.38
CA GLN A 62 -1.45 -6.22 14.56
C GLN A 62 -1.73 -7.36 15.53
N GLN A 63 -0.70 -8.11 15.89
CA GLN A 63 -0.79 -9.18 16.87
C GLN A 63 -0.58 -8.65 18.31
N LYS A 64 -1.01 -9.42 19.29
CA LYS A 64 -1.03 -9.00 20.71
C LYS A 64 0.32 -8.49 21.24
N ASN A 65 1.42 -9.06 20.75
CA ASN A 65 2.77 -8.75 21.22
C ASN A 65 3.54 -7.84 20.27
N GLU A 66 2.86 -7.26 19.28
CA GLU A 66 3.43 -6.38 18.29
C GLU A 66 3.08 -4.93 18.58
N VAL A 67 3.94 -4.04 18.14
CA VAL A 67 3.65 -2.60 18.09
C VAL A 67 3.41 -2.20 16.63
N PHE A 68 2.35 -1.44 16.39
CA PHE A 68 2.15 -0.78 15.11
C PHE A 68 2.68 0.66 15.22
N HIS A 69 3.75 0.94 14.50
CA HIS A 69 4.39 2.24 14.40
C HIS A 69 3.94 2.97 13.14
N VAL A 70 3.72 4.26 13.27
CA VAL A 70 3.47 5.14 12.12
C VAL A 70 4.35 6.37 12.22
N CYS A 71 4.83 6.85 11.08
CA CYS A 71 5.62 8.07 10.97
C CYS A 71 5.01 8.99 9.94
N ASP A 72 4.75 10.22 10.35
CA ASP A 72 4.31 11.28 9.45
C ASP A 72 4.72 12.64 10.05
N ILE A 73 4.90 13.63 9.20
CA ILE A 73 5.16 15.01 9.63
C ILE A 73 3.87 15.76 9.93
N PHE A 74 2.72 15.26 9.44
CA PHE A 74 1.41 15.89 9.57
C PHE A 74 1.45 17.39 9.25
N ASP A 75 0.98 18.22 10.21
CA ASP A 75 0.89 19.67 10.07
C ASP A 75 2.22 20.41 10.35
N VAL A 76 3.34 19.66 10.58
CA VAL A 76 4.63 20.27 10.93
C VAL A 76 5.26 20.90 9.69
N PRO A 77 5.52 22.22 9.67
CA PRO A 77 6.24 22.84 8.57
C PRO A 77 7.64 22.24 8.43
N THR A 78 8.03 21.90 7.20
CA THR A 78 9.39 21.48 6.90
C THR A 78 10.07 22.51 6.01
N ASP A 79 11.35 22.77 6.25
CA ASP A 79 12.19 23.63 5.38
C ASP A 79 12.65 22.89 4.11
N ASP A 80 12.06 21.72 3.85
CA ASP A 80 12.45 20.82 2.77
C ASP A 80 11.65 21.11 1.49
N LYS A 81 12.20 20.76 0.33
CA LYS A 81 11.51 20.81 -0.98
C LYS A 81 10.23 19.98 -1.02
N ASN A 82 10.11 18.99 -0.13
CA ASN A 82 8.85 18.29 0.13
C ASN A 82 7.71 19.22 0.55
N SER A 83 8.03 20.36 1.18
CA SER A 83 6.99 21.30 1.62
C SER A 83 6.15 21.84 0.45
N GLU A 84 6.75 22.00 -0.74
CA GLU A 84 6.01 22.46 -1.93
C GLU A 84 5.04 21.39 -2.44
N GLU A 85 5.45 20.12 -2.40
CA GLU A 85 4.61 18.98 -2.77
C GLU A 85 3.49 18.77 -1.77
N ILE A 86 3.80 18.80 -0.48
CA ILE A 86 2.83 18.69 0.61
C ILE A 86 1.80 19.82 0.56
N LEU A 87 2.24 21.06 0.44
CA LEU A 87 1.34 22.23 0.40
C LEU A 87 0.41 22.22 -0.82
N SER A 88 0.82 21.63 -1.94
CA SER A 88 0.01 21.58 -3.15
C SER A 88 -0.94 20.38 -3.22
N SER A 89 -0.63 19.28 -2.53
CA SER A 89 -1.34 18.00 -2.68
C SER A 89 -2.12 17.57 -1.43
N TYR A 90 -1.78 18.10 -0.24
CA TYR A 90 -2.29 17.62 1.05
C TYR A 90 -2.90 18.73 1.91
N GLU A 91 -3.80 19.56 1.34
CA GLU A 91 -4.46 20.67 2.05
C GLU A 91 -5.17 20.27 3.35
N ASN A 92 -5.49 18.98 3.52
CA ASN A 92 -6.22 18.43 4.67
C ASN A 92 -5.38 17.47 5.52
N LEU A 93 -4.06 17.46 5.37
CA LEU A 93 -3.19 16.65 6.21
C LEU A 93 -3.34 17.12 7.67
N SER A 94 -3.78 16.21 8.54
CA SER A 94 -4.04 16.55 9.94
C SER A 94 -3.90 15.32 10.83
N ARG A 95 -3.01 15.42 11.81
CA ARG A 95 -2.85 14.40 12.85
C ARG A 95 -4.17 14.04 13.53
N LYS A 96 -4.96 15.05 13.88
CA LYS A 96 -6.26 14.85 14.54
C LYS A 96 -7.23 14.00 13.68
N ARG A 97 -7.20 14.18 12.36
CA ARG A 97 -8.03 13.43 11.43
C ARG A 97 -7.56 11.98 11.33
N PHE A 98 -6.25 11.76 11.23
CA PHE A 98 -5.63 10.45 11.29
C PHE A 98 -6.03 9.70 12.57
N GLU A 99 -5.84 10.32 13.73
CA GLU A 99 -6.19 9.76 15.04
C GLU A 99 -7.68 9.37 15.13
N ALA A 100 -8.57 10.25 14.64
CA ALA A 100 -10.02 9.97 14.64
C ALA A 100 -10.35 8.72 13.80
N ASN A 101 -9.76 8.58 12.62
CA ASN A 101 -9.95 7.41 11.78
C ASN A 101 -9.38 6.13 12.42
N CYS A 102 -8.20 6.19 13.03
CA CYS A 102 -7.65 5.04 13.75
C CYS A 102 -8.56 4.61 14.91
N VAL A 103 -9.02 5.54 15.73
CA VAL A 103 -9.94 5.21 16.83
C VAL A 103 -11.25 4.61 16.31
N GLU A 104 -11.79 5.14 15.22
CA GLU A 104 -13.04 4.65 14.64
C GLU A 104 -12.91 3.22 14.10
N PHE A 105 -11.84 2.91 13.37
CA PHE A 105 -11.69 1.64 12.66
C PHE A 105 -10.89 0.57 13.42
N LEU A 106 -9.97 0.99 14.32
CA LEU A 106 -9.12 0.08 15.08
C LEU A 106 -9.47 0.03 16.58
N GLY A 107 -10.21 1.02 17.08
CA GLY A 107 -10.51 1.17 18.51
C GLY A 107 -9.32 1.67 19.34
N SER A 108 -8.16 1.89 18.75
CA SER A 108 -6.93 2.35 19.41
C SER A 108 -6.05 3.12 18.44
N LEU A 109 -5.07 3.85 18.99
CA LEU A 109 -4.06 4.53 18.19
C LEU A 109 -2.82 3.65 18.03
N PRO A 110 -2.17 3.67 16.86
CA PRO A 110 -0.82 3.17 16.70
C PRO A 110 0.17 4.05 17.49
N THR A 111 1.43 3.61 17.60
CA THR A 111 2.51 4.44 18.12
C THR A 111 2.91 5.47 17.05
N ILE A 112 2.61 6.75 17.33
CA ILE A 112 2.78 7.83 16.36
C ILE A 112 4.14 8.51 16.57
N HIS A 113 4.96 8.55 15.52
CA HIS A 113 6.20 9.29 15.42
C HIS A 113 5.96 10.52 14.52
N GLU A 114 5.75 11.68 15.12
CA GLU A 114 5.59 12.94 14.40
C GLU A 114 6.96 13.55 14.14
N CYS A 115 7.63 13.07 13.09
CA CYS A 115 8.98 13.45 12.72
C CYS A 115 9.26 13.17 11.25
N LEU A 116 10.42 13.64 10.77
CA LEU A 116 10.92 13.24 9.45
C LEU A 116 11.31 11.75 9.46
N SER A 117 11.01 11.01 8.39
CA SER A 117 11.28 9.57 8.30
C SER A 117 12.76 9.23 8.47
N ARG A 118 13.68 10.13 8.05
CA ARG A 118 15.12 9.96 8.27
C ARG A 118 15.53 9.83 9.75
N ASP A 119 14.70 10.30 10.67
CA ASP A 119 14.97 10.23 12.11
C ASP A 119 14.58 8.86 12.71
N LEU A 120 13.78 8.05 11.99
CA LEU A 120 13.32 6.74 12.45
C LEU A 120 14.46 5.77 12.75
N ALA A 121 15.53 5.78 11.96
CA ALA A 121 16.69 4.92 12.19
C ALA A 121 17.30 5.09 13.59
N MET A 122 17.19 6.29 14.17
CA MET A 122 17.63 6.57 15.54
C MET A 122 16.54 6.20 16.55
N ILE A 123 15.28 6.55 16.28
CA ILE A 123 14.14 6.39 17.18
C ILE A 123 13.80 4.92 17.36
N LEU A 124 13.80 4.14 16.28
CA LEU A 124 13.40 2.74 16.22
C LEU A 124 14.61 1.78 16.14
N ARG A 125 15.77 2.25 16.61
CA ARG A 125 16.97 1.44 16.62
C ARG A 125 16.79 0.15 17.44
N GLY A 126 16.98 -0.99 16.77
CA GLY A 126 16.84 -2.31 17.37
C GLY A 126 15.45 -2.90 17.32
N ASN A 127 14.47 -2.19 16.75
CA ASN A 127 13.17 -2.77 16.38
C ASN A 127 13.34 -3.62 15.10
N PHE A 128 12.54 -4.68 15.01
CA PHE A 128 12.44 -5.53 13.83
C PHE A 128 11.00 -5.55 13.36
N PHE A 129 10.84 -5.39 12.04
CA PHE A 129 9.53 -5.33 11.40
C PHE A 129 9.29 -6.54 10.51
N ARG A 130 8.09 -7.10 10.57
CA ARG A 130 7.65 -8.10 9.59
C ARG A 130 6.99 -7.46 8.37
N PHE A 131 6.48 -6.24 8.50
CA PHE A 131 5.90 -5.50 7.39
C PHE A 131 6.17 -4.01 7.53
N ILE A 132 6.70 -3.41 6.47
CA ILE A 132 6.96 -1.97 6.39
C ILE A 132 6.26 -1.44 5.14
N HIS A 133 5.42 -0.42 5.29
CA HIS A 133 4.83 0.30 4.18
C HIS A 133 5.46 1.69 4.07
N ILE A 134 6.02 2.01 2.89
CA ILE A 134 6.65 3.30 2.59
C ILE A 134 5.74 4.03 1.60
N ASP A 135 5.14 5.12 2.06
CA ASP A 135 4.19 5.95 1.32
C ASP A 135 4.34 7.44 1.71
N GLY A 136 5.60 7.86 1.89
CA GLY A 136 5.95 9.20 2.35
C GLY A 136 6.39 10.11 1.20
N SER A 137 7.64 10.58 1.26
CA SER A 137 8.23 11.46 0.25
C SER A 137 8.44 10.77 -1.09
N HIS A 138 8.36 11.55 -2.19
CA HIS A 138 8.65 11.07 -3.54
C HIS A 138 10.08 11.43 -4.02
N LEU A 139 10.86 12.12 -3.19
CA LEU A 139 12.23 12.50 -3.51
C LEU A 139 13.17 11.31 -3.35
N TYR A 140 14.06 11.09 -4.35
CA TYR A 140 14.99 9.96 -4.37
C TYR A 140 15.78 9.78 -3.07
N ASP A 141 16.39 10.85 -2.55
CA ASP A 141 17.24 10.77 -1.36
C ASP A 141 16.45 10.34 -0.11
N HIS A 142 15.19 10.79 0.01
CA HIS A 142 14.32 10.43 1.13
C HIS A 142 13.87 8.98 1.04
N VAL A 143 13.36 8.57 -0.13
CA VAL A 143 12.93 7.19 -0.36
C VAL A 143 14.09 6.21 -0.21
N ARG A 144 15.28 6.58 -0.70
CA ARG A 144 16.49 5.76 -0.54
C ARG A 144 16.87 5.59 0.94
N ALA A 145 16.76 6.67 1.74
CA ALA A 145 17.01 6.61 3.18
C ALA A 145 15.98 5.73 3.90
N ASP A 146 14.69 5.87 3.56
CA ASP A 146 13.62 5.06 4.13
C ASP A 146 13.79 3.57 3.78
N LEU A 147 14.16 3.27 2.53
CA LEU A 147 14.44 1.91 2.09
C LEU A 147 15.67 1.31 2.77
N ASN A 148 16.74 2.08 2.96
CA ASN A 148 17.93 1.62 3.67
C ASN A 148 17.57 1.27 5.13
N PHE A 149 16.83 2.14 5.82
CA PHE A 149 16.33 1.85 7.16
C PHE A 149 15.44 0.61 7.18
N ALA A 150 14.53 0.48 6.20
CA ALA A 150 13.66 -0.67 6.08
C ALA A 150 14.45 -1.98 5.89
N VAL A 151 15.48 -2.01 5.04
CA VAL A 151 16.35 -3.17 4.84
C VAL A 151 17.06 -3.57 6.14
N GLU A 152 17.60 -2.58 6.90
CA GLU A 152 18.31 -2.83 8.16
C GLU A 152 17.38 -3.37 9.26
N SER A 153 16.13 -2.92 9.29
CA SER A 153 15.14 -3.26 10.33
C SER A 153 14.15 -4.36 9.93
N LEU A 154 14.17 -4.82 8.66
CA LEU A 154 13.30 -5.90 8.22
C LEU A 154 13.73 -7.24 8.83
N GLY A 155 12.78 -7.99 9.39
CA GLY A 155 13.01 -9.34 9.89
C GLY A 155 13.48 -10.30 8.79
N ASP A 156 14.45 -11.16 9.09
CA ASP A 156 15.05 -12.07 8.09
C ASP A 156 14.08 -13.17 7.65
N SER A 157 13.12 -13.53 8.48
CA SER A 157 12.19 -14.64 8.23
C SER A 157 10.87 -14.13 7.65
N GLY A 158 10.83 -13.81 6.35
CA GLY A 158 9.57 -13.50 5.66
C GLY A 158 9.06 -12.07 5.85
N GLY A 159 9.93 -11.14 6.25
CA GLY A 159 9.62 -9.72 6.28
C GLY A 159 9.43 -9.15 4.87
N LEU A 160 8.51 -8.19 4.72
CA LEU A 160 8.19 -7.53 3.45
C LEU A 160 8.13 -6.02 3.57
N ILE A 161 8.59 -5.34 2.52
CA ILE A 161 8.49 -3.89 2.33
C ILE A 161 7.52 -3.64 1.18
N ALA A 162 6.47 -2.87 1.41
CA ALA A 162 5.60 -2.33 0.37
C ALA A 162 5.99 -0.87 0.11
N VAL A 163 6.19 -0.50 -1.16
CA VAL A 163 6.52 0.88 -1.56
C VAL A 163 5.46 1.38 -2.52
N ASP A 164 4.83 2.51 -2.18
CA ASP A 164 3.83 3.15 -3.03
C ASP A 164 4.47 3.95 -4.16
N ASP A 165 3.67 4.29 -5.15
CA ASP A 165 4.00 5.19 -6.25
C ASP A 165 5.24 4.84 -7.10
N TYR A 166 5.71 3.60 -7.05
CA TYR A 166 6.94 3.18 -7.75
C TYR A 166 6.86 3.28 -9.29
N ARG A 167 5.68 3.50 -9.86
CA ARG A 167 5.44 3.65 -11.33
C ARG A 167 4.69 4.91 -11.70
N ALA A 168 4.37 5.78 -10.77
CA ALA A 168 3.65 7.00 -11.10
C ALA A 168 4.56 7.97 -11.88
N GLN A 169 3.99 8.70 -12.85
CA GLN A 169 4.77 9.57 -13.74
C GLN A 169 5.48 10.71 -13.01
N HIS A 170 4.92 11.16 -11.90
CA HIS A 170 5.42 12.30 -11.12
C HIS A 170 6.34 11.87 -9.97
N THR A 171 6.54 10.58 -9.74
CA THR A 171 7.30 10.03 -8.62
C THR A 171 8.54 9.26 -9.08
N VAL A 172 9.25 9.78 -10.05
CA VAL A 172 10.45 9.14 -10.64
C VAL A 172 11.51 8.80 -9.58
N GLY A 173 11.62 9.61 -8.51
CA GLY A 173 12.53 9.36 -7.40
C GLY A 173 12.26 8.05 -6.66
N VAL A 174 10.97 7.71 -6.48
CA VAL A 174 10.57 6.43 -5.87
C VAL A 174 11.02 5.26 -6.75
N ALA A 175 10.68 5.31 -8.04
CA ALA A 175 11.09 4.27 -8.98
C ALA A 175 12.60 4.04 -8.98
N LEU A 176 13.37 5.12 -9.05
CA LEU A 176 14.83 5.04 -9.09
C LEU A 176 15.38 4.41 -7.80
N ALA A 177 14.93 4.86 -6.62
CA ALA A 177 15.39 4.33 -5.34
C ALA A 177 15.09 2.84 -5.16
N VAL A 178 13.91 2.40 -5.59
CA VAL A 178 13.51 0.98 -5.58
C VAL A 178 14.41 0.15 -6.50
N TRP A 179 14.53 0.58 -7.77
CA TRP A 179 15.28 -0.21 -8.76
C TRP A 179 16.78 -0.21 -8.49
N ASP A 180 17.36 0.81 -7.87
CA ASP A 180 18.75 0.79 -7.42
C ASP A 180 19.01 -0.39 -6.47
N LEU A 181 18.17 -0.55 -5.41
CA LEU A 181 18.32 -1.65 -4.45
C LEU A 181 18.05 -3.03 -5.06
N VAL A 182 17.14 -3.10 -6.02
CA VAL A 182 16.89 -4.34 -6.76
C VAL A 182 18.08 -4.69 -7.66
N LEU A 183 18.65 -3.71 -8.38
CA LEU A 183 19.83 -3.92 -9.24
C LEU A 183 21.09 -4.22 -8.44
N GLU A 184 21.23 -3.64 -7.25
CA GLU A 184 22.29 -3.97 -6.29
C GLU A 184 22.16 -5.36 -5.67
N GLY A 185 21.01 -6.05 -5.87
CA GLY A 185 20.73 -7.36 -5.29
C GLY A 185 20.41 -7.33 -3.79
N VAL A 186 20.12 -6.15 -3.24
CA VAL A 186 19.78 -5.96 -1.82
C VAL A 186 18.33 -6.34 -1.55
N LEU A 187 17.44 -6.06 -2.49
CA LEU A 187 16.02 -6.39 -2.43
C LEU A 187 15.56 -7.17 -3.66
N VAL A 188 14.57 -8.02 -3.46
CA VAL A 188 13.94 -8.84 -4.50
C VAL A 188 12.46 -8.50 -4.62
N PRO A 189 11.97 -8.11 -5.82
CA PRO A 189 10.54 -7.92 -6.03
C PRO A 189 9.80 -9.26 -5.97
N ARG A 190 8.68 -9.29 -5.24
CA ARG A 190 7.82 -10.47 -5.08
C ARG A 190 6.46 -10.27 -5.73
N VAL A 191 5.87 -9.09 -5.49
CA VAL A 191 4.55 -8.74 -6.02
C VAL A 191 4.57 -7.31 -6.54
N MET A 192 3.78 -7.05 -7.57
CA MET A 192 3.57 -5.72 -8.14
C MET A 192 2.07 -5.49 -8.36
N THR A 193 1.58 -4.35 -7.93
CA THR A 193 0.24 -3.85 -8.25
C THR A 193 0.34 -2.63 -9.18
N PRO A 194 -0.75 -2.04 -9.63
CA PRO A 194 -0.69 -0.79 -10.38
C PRO A 194 0.00 0.37 -9.64
N ALA A 195 -0.08 0.42 -8.30
CA ALA A 195 0.50 1.49 -7.50
C ALA A 195 1.75 1.04 -6.73
N LYS A 196 1.75 -0.17 -6.15
CA LYS A 196 2.76 -0.60 -5.18
C LYS A 196 3.65 -1.73 -5.69
N ILE A 197 4.89 -1.77 -5.18
CA ILE A 197 5.80 -2.90 -5.30
C ILE A 197 6.09 -3.48 -3.92
N TYR A 198 6.11 -4.80 -3.83
CA TYR A 198 6.35 -5.54 -2.59
C TYR A 198 7.67 -6.29 -2.71
N LEU A 199 8.57 -6.01 -1.79
CA LEU A 199 9.97 -6.41 -1.82
C LEU A 199 10.33 -7.22 -0.58
N SER A 200 11.25 -8.14 -0.71
CA SER A 200 11.86 -8.86 0.42
C SER A 200 13.37 -8.88 0.31
N LYS A 201 14.06 -9.30 1.37
CA LYS A 201 15.47 -9.68 1.27
C LYS A 201 15.63 -10.90 0.35
N PRO A 202 16.80 -11.08 -0.32
CA PRO A 202 17.02 -12.19 -1.24
C PRO A 202 16.85 -13.57 -0.61
N GLU A 203 17.27 -13.74 0.62
CA GLU A 203 17.22 -15.00 1.39
C GLU A 203 15.83 -15.35 1.91
N ALA A 204 14.90 -14.41 1.89
CA ALA A 204 13.54 -14.65 2.36
C ALA A 204 12.76 -15.50 1.34
N GLU A 205 12.21 -16.61 1.78
CA GLU A 205 11.26 -17.38 0.99
C GLU A 205 9.94 -16.64 0.86
N PHE A 206 9.34 -16.67 -0.33
CA PHE A 206 8.03 -16.10 -0.60
C PHE A 206 7.17 -17.10 -1.37
N ASP A 207 6.13 -17.61 -0.71
CA ASP A 207 5.16 -18.50 -1.32
C ASP A 207 3.98 -17.70 -1.90
N HIS A 208 3.86 -17.74 -3.22
CA HIS A 208 2.78 -17.06 -3.95
C HIS A 208 1.43 -17.75 -3.82
N SER A 209 1.36 -19.02 -3.38
CA SER A 209 0.12 -19.81 -3.41
C SER A 209 -1.01 -19.17 -2.60
N PHE A 210 -0.69 -18.59 -1.46
CA PHE A 210 -1.65 -17.91 -0.60
C PHE A 210 -2.23 -16.65 -1.26
N LEU A 211 -1.37 -15.91 -1.97
CA LEU A 211 -1.78 -14.74 -2.73
C LEU A 211 -2.60 -15.13 -3.96
N GLU A 212 -2.19 -16.19 -4.69
CA GLU A 212 -2.94 -16.70 -5.84
C GLU A 212 -4.38 -17.11 -5.44
N GLU A 213 -4.52 -17.84 -4.34
CA GLU A 213 -5.84 -18.23 -3.81
C GLU A 213 -6.70 -17.00 -3.51
N LYS A 214 -6.14 -16.00 -2.83
CA LYS A 214 -6.83 -14.75 -2.52
C LYS A 214 -7.26 -14.00 -3.78
N LEU A 215 -6.35 -13.80 -4.73
CA LEU A 215 -6.63 -13.07 -5.97
C LEU A 215 -7.69 -13.79 -6.82
N ASN A 216 -7.62 -15.13 -6.91
CA ASN A 216 -8.62 -15.94 -7.60
C ASN A 216 -9.99 -15.82 -6.94
N SER A 217 -10.08 -15.85 -5.60
CA SER A 217 -11.34 -15.71 -4.87
C SER A 217 -12.00 -14.34 -5.08
N LEU A 218 -11.21 -13.31 -5.36
CA LEU A 218 -11.65 -11.94 -5.62
C LEU A 218 -11.78 -11.61 -7.12
N GLU A 219 -11.57 -12.60 -8.00
CA GLU A 219 -11.57 -12.44 -9.46
C GLU A 219 -10.57 -11.37 -9.96
N ILE A 220 -9.47 -11.14 -9.21
CA ILE A 220 -8.40 -10.24 -9.62
C ILE A 220 -7.44 -11.01 -10.53
N GLN A 221 -7.27 -10.52 -11.75
CA GLN A 221 -6.34 -11.11 -12.71
C GLN A 221 -4.90 -10.81 -12.35
N TYR A 222 -4.00 -11.76 -12.60
CA TYR A 222 -2.57 -11.60 -12.42
C TYR A 222 -1.79 -12.37 -13.49
N VAL A 223 -0.55 -11.99 -13.66
CA VAL A 223 0.44 -12.65 -14.51
C VAL A 223 1.75 -12.79 -13.75
N TYR A 224 2.59 -13.70 -14.21
CA TYR A 224 3.96 -13.82 -13.73
C TYR A 224 4.93 -13.18 -14.71
N GLU A 225 5.90 -12.44 -14.16
CA GLU A 225 7.03 -11.87 -14.89
C GLU A 225 8.34 -12.39 -14.29
N GLU A 226 9.40 -12.41 -15.07
CA GLU A 226 10.76 -12.66 -14.58
C GLU A 226 11.52 -11.33 -14.50
N ILE A 227 12.01 -10.99 -13.29
CA ILE A 227 12.84 -9.83 -13.06
C ILE A 227 14.11 -10.30 -12.34
N GLN A 228 15.28 -10.17 -12.96
CA GLN A 228 16.56 -10.64 -12.40
C GLN A 228 16.49 -12.10 -11.87
N GLN A 229 15.94 -13.01 -12.67
CA GLN A 229 15.77 -14.43 -12.34
C GLN A 229 14.77 -14.68 -11.18
N ASN A 230 14.06 -13.66 -10.72
CA ASN A 230 13.03 -13.82 -9.72
C ASN A 230 11.65 -13.82 -10.37
N ARG A 231 10.83 -14.78 -9.95
CA ARG A 231 9.43 -14.86 -10.35
C ARG A 231 8.61 -13.84 -9.57
N VAL A 232 8.00 -12.88 -10.25
CA VAL A 232 7.24 -11.78 -9.67
C VAL A 232 5.78 -11.90 -10.10
N LEU A 233 4.85 -11.90 -9.14
CA LEU A 233 3.43 -11.85 -9.42
C LEU A 233 3.01 -10.40 -9.65
N ARG A 234 2.44 -10.10 -10.82
CA ARG A 234 1.89 -8.78 -11.11
C ARG A 234 0.37 -8.85 -11.27
N THR A 235 -0.37 -8.11 -10.46
CA THR A 235 -1.80 -7.97 -10.67
C THR A 235 -2.07 -7.14 -11.92
N VAL A 236 -3.05 -7.56 -12.71
CA VAL A 236 -3.41 -6.86 -13.94
C VAL A 236 -4.48 -5.84 -13.62
N GLY A 237 -4.09 -4.55 -13.63
CA GLY A 237 -5.02 -3.43 -13.62
C GLY A 237 -5.72 -3.30 -14.98
N LEU A 238 -6.57 -2.30 -15.10
CA LEU A 238 -7.16 -1.94 -16.38
C LEU A 238 -6.06 -1.59 -17.38
N THR A 239 -6.20 -2.07 -18.60
CA THR A 239 -5.25 -1.77 -19.69
C THR A 239 -5.22 -0.26 -19.96
N ASP A 240 -4.08 0.25 -20.42
CA ASP A 240 -3.92 1.67 -20.77
C ASP A 240 -5.01 2.16 -21.73
N SER A 241 -5.48 1.29 -22.65
CA SER A 241 -6.62 1.59 -23.52
C SER A 241 -7.94 1.80 -22.78
N GLN A 242 -8.11 1.21 -21.60
CA GLN A 242 -9.27 1.40 -20.73
C GLN A 242 -9.12 2.65 -19.86
N LEU A 243 -7.90 3.01 -19.46
CA LEU A 243 -7.58 4.22 -18.71
C LEU A 243 -7.73 5.47 -19.60
N TYR A 244 -7.30 5.39 -20.85
CA TYR A 244 -7.31 6.52 -21.80
C TYR A 244 -8.57 6.61 -22.69
N SER A 245 -9.53 5.71 -22.55
CA SER A 245 -10.75 5.71 -23.37
C SER A 245 -11.74 6.84 -23.05
N GLY A 246 -11.31 7.89 -22.37
CA GLY A 246 -12.04 9.17 -22.23
C GLY A 246 -13.37 9.09 -21.45
N SER A 247 -13.66 7.95 -20.84
CA SER A 247 -14.82 7.85 -19.95
C SER A 247 -14.42 8.31 -18.55
N ASN A 248 -14.96 9.43 -18.10
CA ASN A 248 -14.98 9.87 -16.69
C ASN A 248 -15.74 8.88 -15.80
N SER A 249 -15.56 7.57 -16.00
CA SER A 249 -16.22 6.55 -15.19
C SER A 249 -15.27 6.11 -14.08
N LEU A 250 -15.75 6.17 -12.85
CA LEU A 250 -15.08 5.62 -11.66
C LEU A 250 -14.89 4.09 -11.74
N THR A 251 -15.42 3.45 -12.78
CA THR A 251 -15.34 1.99 -13.00
C THR A 251 -13.92 1.41 -13.10
N PRO A 252 -12.88 2.14 -13.53
CA PRO A 252 -11.51 1.63 -13.53
C PRO A 252 -10.96 1.22 -12.16
N TYR A 253 -11.47 1.83 -11.11
CA TYR A 253 -10.99 1.63 -9.73
C TYR A 253 -11.85 0.68 -8.91
N LEU A 254 -12.92 0.14 -9.51
CA LEU A 254 -13.82 -0.78 -8.84
C LEU A 254 -13.41 -2.24 -9.10
N PRO A 255 -13.51 -3.12 -8.09
CA PRO A 255 -13.33 -4.55 -8.29
C PRO A 255 -14.22 -5.09 -9.40
N PRO A 256 -13.80 -6.12 -10.15
CA PRO A 256 -14.61 -6.74 -11.22
C PRO A 256 -16.00 -7.15 -10.76
N ILE A 257 -16.14 -7.62 -9.51
CA ILE A 257 -17.42 -7.93 -8.87
C ILE A 257 -18.33 -6.71 -8.85
N PHE A 258 -17.81 -5.55 -8.48
CA PHE A 258 -18.56 -4.28 -8.46
C PHE A 258 -18.93 -3.80 -9.86
N VAL A 259 -18.01 -3.91 -10.81
CA VAL A 259 -18.28 -3.55 -12.20
C VAL A 259 -19.41 -4.43 -12.76
N ASN A 260 -19.41 -5.72 -12.45
CA ASN A 260 -20.46 -6.64 -12.86
C ASN A 260 -21.78 -6.38 -12.13
N PHE A 261 -21.75 -6.01 -10.85
CA PHE A 261 -22.94 -5.61 -10.10
C PHE A 261 -23.57 -4.33 -10.67
N ILE A 262 -22.75 -3.28 -10.91
CA ILE A 262 -23.20 -2.03 -11.51
C ILE A 262 -23.74 -2.26 -12.93
N ARG A 263 -23.09 -3.12 -13.74
CA ARG A 263 -23.56 -3.47 -15.09
C ARG A 263 -24.89 -4.21 -15.09
N LYS A 264 -25.20 -4.98 -14.03
CA LYS A 264 -26.46 -5.71 -13.87
C LYS A 264 -27.59 -4.84 -13.30
N THR A 265 -27.29 -3.69 -12.70
CA THR A 265 -28.29 -2.81 -12.11
C THR A 265 -29.04 -2.00 -13.18
N TYR A 266 -30.31 -1.73 -12.93
CA TYR A 266 -31.19 -0.96 -13.79
C TYR A 266 -30.65 0.47 -14.07
N PHE A 267 -29.84 1.00 -13.15
CA PHE A 267 -29.24 2.32 -13.24
C PHE A 267 -28.24 2.45 -14.40
N TRP A 268 -27.42 1.41 -14.62
CA TRP A 268 -26.45 1.38 -15.72
C TRP A 268 -27.11 1.29 -17.09
N LYS A 269 -28.22 0.57 -17.19
CA LYS A 269 -29.02 0.51 -18.44
C LYS A 269 -29.59 1.89 -18.79
N LYS A 270 -30.06 2.66 -17.80
CA LYS A 270 -30.62 4.00 -17.99
C LYS A 270 -29.56 5.04 -18.36
N PHE A 271 -28.33 4.90 -17.84
CA PHE A 271 -27.20 5.77 -18.16
C PHE A 271 -26.71 5.60 -19.61
N ARG A 272 -26.74 4.38 -20.12
CA ARG A 272 -26.37 4.08 -21.53
C ARG A 272 -27.39 4.61 -22.54
N THR A 273 -28.67 4.57 -22.21
CA THR A 273 -29.73 5.13 -23.07
C THR A 273 -29.70 6.66 -23.10
N PHE A 274 -29.35 7.32 -22.01
CA PHE A 274 -29.20 8.77 -21.95
C PHE A 274 -28.00 9.28 -22.78
N ARG A 275 -26.92 8.48 -22.86
CA ARG A 275 -25.72 8.84 -23.64
C ARG A 275 -25.84 8.56 -25.15
N ALA A 276 -26.78 7.74 -25.56
CA ALA A 276 -27.08 7.47 -26.96
C ALA A 276 -28.05 8.51 -27.58
N SER A 277 -28.56 9.43 -26.75
CA SER A 277 -29.50 10.50 -27.13
C SER A 277 -28.89 11.92 -27.04
N LEU A 278 -27.57 12.02 -26.78
CA LEU A 278 -26.73 13.22 -26.91
C LEU A 278 -25.68 12.99 -28.00
#